data_841ac768452f8b6c8b8a9dc7e0a71bf9
#
_entry.id   841ac768452f8b6c8b8a9dc7e0a71bf9
#
_cell.length_a   1.000
_cell.length_b   1.000
_cell.length_c   1.000
_cell.angle_alpha   90.00
_cell.angle_beta   90.00
_cell.angle_gamma   90.00
#
_symmetry.space_group_name_H-M   'P 1'
#
loop_
_entity.id
_entity.type
_entity.pdbx_description
1 polymer ?
#
loop_
_entity_poly.entity_id
_entity_poly.type
_entity_poly.pdbx_seq_one_letter_code
_entity_poly.pdbx_strand_id
1 'polypeptide(L)'
;MHQQAQLRLKKDAVEKLGAQTYVVVALDRYRTRVFKEQNWLLGGGDGPFGKEKSLVFATPLSDPAGRASAIYGVSRRALRWGSWVENYPHWFVIDRKGIITYAAKPTFATPTAYQDDVDNVLNELEKAAR
;
A
#
# COMPACT_ATOMS: atom_id res chain seq x y z
N MET A 1 4.54 6.85 1.35
CA MET A 1 4.14 7.55 0.11
C MET A 1 4.92 7.12 -1.13
N HIS A 2 6.24 6.95 -1.08
CA HIS A 2 7.02 6.50 -2.24
C HIS A 2 6.53 5.17 -2.85
N GLN A 3 6.16 4.20 -2.03
CA GLN A 3 5.60 2.92 -2.50
C GLN A 3 4.29 3.10 -3.28
N GLN A 4 3.40 3.98 -2.81
CA GLN A 4 2.14 4.26 -3.50
C GLN A 4 2.38 4.95 -4.84
N ALA A 5 3.35 5.85 -4.91
CA ALA A 5 3.73 6.50 -6.15
C ALA A 5 4.28 5.49 -7.18
N GLN A 6 5.16 4.58 -6.76
CA GLN A 6 5.68 3.53 -7.63
C GLN A 6 4.59 2.55 -8.08
N LEU A 7 3.70 2.15 -7.18
CA LEU A 7 2.56 1.29 -7.52
C LEU A 7 1.65 1.97 -8.53
N ARG A 8 1.44 3.28 -8.40
CA ARG A 8 0.64 4.04 -9.35
C ARG A 8 1.23 4.07 -10.76
N LEU A 9 2.55 4.15 -10.90
CA LEU A 9 3.21 4.06 -12.20
C LEU A 9 2.96 2.70 -12.89
N LYS A 10 2.62 1.68 -12.13
CA LYS A 10 2.31 0.33 -12.63
C LYS A 10 0.80 0.02 -12.65
N LYS A 11 -0.05 1.04 -12.49
CA LYS A 11 -1.51 0.90 -12.42
C LYS A 11 -2.06 0.05 -13.57
N ASP A 12 -1.70 0.39 -14.81
CA ASP A 12 -2.21 -0.31 -15.99
C ASP A 12 -1.83 -1.79 -16.02
N ALA A 13 -0.63 -2.12 -15.54
CA ALA A 13 -0.17 -3.51 -15.45
C ALA A 13 -0.99 -4.29 -14.41
N VAL A 14 -1.27 -3.68 -13.26
CA VAL A 14 -2.10 -4.28 -12.20
C VAL A 14 -3.54 -4.49 -12.68
N GLU A 15 -4.12 -3.49 -13.34
CA GLU A 15 -5.49 -3.55 -13.86
C GLU A 15 -5.65 -4.59 -14.97
N LYS A 16 -4.67 -4.73 -15.85
CA LYS A 16 -4.66 -5.79 -16.89
C LYS A 16 -4.69 -7.21 -16.32
N LEU A 17 -4.13 -7.40 -15.12
CA LEU A 17 -4.19 -8.68 -14.41
C LEU A 17 -5.53 -8.90 -13.69
N GLY A 18 -6.44 -7.92 -13.70
CA GLY A 18 -7.70 -7.94 -12.97
C GLY A 18 -7.51 -7.91 -11.46
N ALA A 19 -6.36 -7.42 -10.99
CA ALA A 19 -6.05 -7.34 -9.57
C ALA A 19 -6.65 -6.08 -8.95
N GLN A 20 -7.12 -6.22 -7.70
CA GLN A 20 -7.54 -5.10 -6.86
C GLN A 20 -6.44 -4.80 -5.84
N THR A 21 -6.18 -3.53 -5.64
CA THR A 21 -5.14 -3.08 -4.73
C THR A 21 -5.75 -2.37 -3.53
N TYR A 22 -5.33 -2.79 -2.35
CA TYR A 22 -5.74 -2.22 -1.07
C TYR A 22 -4.53 -1.74 -0.30
N VAL A 23 -4.69 -0.69 0.48
CA VAL A 23 -3.74 -0.26 1.50
C VAL A 23 -4.41 -0.21 2.85
N VAL A 24 -3.91 -0.99 3.80
CA VAL A 24 -4.42 -1.00 5.17
C VAL A 24 -3.63 0.02 5.99
N VAL A 25 -4.33 0.94 6.62
CA VAL A 25 -3.74 2.02 7.41
C VAL A 25 -4.29 2.04 8.84
N ALA A 26 -3.43 2.27 9.81
CA ALA A 26 -3.80 2.37 11.23
C ALA A 26 -4.45 3.73 11.55
N LEU A 27 -5.47 4.09 10.79
CA LEU A 27 -6.19 5.35 10.89
C LEU A 27 -7.70 5.07 11.01
N ASP A 28 -8.42 5.98 11.67
CA ASP A 28 -9.88 5.97 11.67
C ASP A 28 -10.45 6.27 10.27
N ARG A 29 -11.76 6.11 10.10
CA ARG A 29 -12.43 6.29 8.80
C ARG A 29 -12.21 7.67 8.21
N TYR A 30 -12.26 8.71 9.05
CA TYR A 30 -12.10 10.09 8.59
C TYR A 30 -10.67 10.32 8.09
N ARG A 31 -9.67 9.97 8.89
CA ARG A 31 -8.26 10.12 8.52
C ARG A 31 -7.85 9.23 7.34
N THR A 32 -8.45 8.06 7.22
CA THR A 32 -8.26 7.16 6.07
C THR A 32 -8.76 7.81 4.78
N ARG A 33 -9.90 8.50 4.84
CA ARG A 33 -10.41 9.28 3.71
C ARG A 33 -9.47 10.43 3.37
N VAL A 34 -9.06 11.20 4.37
CA VAL A 34 -8.09 12.30 4.20
C VAL A 34 -6.77 11.77 3.62
N PHE A 35 -6.28 10.62 4.04
CA PHE A 35 -5.09 9.97 3.49
C PHE A 35 -5.22 9.76 1.98
N LYS A 36 -6.36 9.34 1.48
CA LYS A 36 -6.61 9.20 0.05
C LYS A 36 -6.68 10.54 -0.69
N GLU A 37 -7.24 11.55 -0.04
CA GLU A 37 -7.48 12.87 -0.62
C GLU A 37 -6.28 13.83 -0.50
N GLN A 38 -5.32 13.55 0.37
CA GLN A 38 -4.18 14.44 0.70
C GLN A 38 -3.15 14.67 -0.40
N ASN A 39 -3.40 14.18 -1.55
CA ASN A 39 -2.49 14.30 -2.67
C ASN A 39 -2.09 15.69 -3.08
N TRP A 40 -2.99 16.62 -2.89
CA TRP A 40 -2.77 18.01 -3.23
C TRP A 40 -1.67 18.68 -2.37
N LEU A 41 -1.42 18.18 -1.15
CA LEU A 41 -0.37 18.69 -0.25
C LEU A 41 1.04 18.27 -0.66
N LEU A 42 1.18 17.23 -1.47
CA LEU A 42 2.46 16.61 -1.81
C LEU A 42 2.93 16.90 -3.24
N GLY A 43 2.38 17.88 -3.91
CA GLY A 43 2.74 18.25 -5.26
C GLY A 43 1.52 18.47 -6.16
N GLY A 44 0.49 19.08 -5.59
CA GLY A 44 -0.78 19.30 -6.27
C GLY A 44 -0.66 20.00 -7.61
N GLY A 45 -1.37 19.53 -8.56
CA GLY A 45 -1.71 20.16 -9.81
C GLY A 45 -0.85 19.78 -11.00
N ASP A 46 0.45 19.91 -10.93
CA ASP A 46 1.35 19.75 -12.09
C ASP A 46 2.48 18.72 -11.85
N GLY A 47 2.28 17.81 -10.90
CA GLY A 47 3.22 16.74 -10.62
C GLY A 47 3.27 15.69 -11.75
N PRO A 48 4.15 14.66 -11.63
CA PRO A 48 4.35 13.62 -12.66
C PRO A 48 3.09 12.83 -13.01
N PHE A 49 2.01 13.01 -12.25
CA PHE A 49 0.73 12.35 -12.45
C PHE A 49 -0.36 13.29 -13.02
N GLY A 50 0.01 14.51 -13.40
CA GLY A 50 -0.90 15.48 -14.00
C GLY A 50 -2.02 15.93 -13.05
N LYS A 51 -3.19 16.24 -13.61
CA LYS A 51 -4.38 16.70 -12.86
C LYS A 51 -5.11 15.59 -12.09
N GLU A 52 -4.55 14.41 -12.00
CA GLU A 52 -5.17 13.31 -11.25
C GLU A 52 -5.16 13.58 -9.75
N LYS A 53 -6.32 13.39 -9.13
CA LYS A 53 -6.60 13.82 -7.76
C LYS A 53 -5.94 12.99 -6.66
N SER A 54 -5.30 11.86 -6.93
CA SER A 54 -4.71 11.01 -5.89
C SER A 54 -3.46 10.24 -6.29
N LEU A 55 -2.36 10.39 -5.51
CA LEU A 55 -1.18 9.52 -5.60
C LEU A 55 -1.47 8.11 -5.07
N VAL A 56 -2.46 7.99 -4.19
CA VAL A 56 -2.84 6.71 -3.62
C VAL A 56 -3.75 6.00 -4.61
N PHE A 57 -3.16 5.12 -5.39
CA PHE A 57 -3.86 4.24 -6.33
C PHE A 57 -4.72 3.19 -5.60
N ALA A 58 -4.18 2.61 -4.54
CA ALA A 58 -4.85 1.59 -3.75
C ALA A 58 -6.09 2.10 -3.01
N THR A 59 -7.08 1.25 -2.83
CA THR A 59 -8.24 1.53 -1.98
C THR A 59 -7.82 1.47 -0.51
N PRO A 60 -7.91 2.56 0.25
CA PRO A 60 -7.52 2.54 1.65
C PRO A 60 -8.57 1.86 2.53
N LEU A 61 -8.10 1.00 3.42
CA LEU A 61 -8.89 0.31 4.43
C LEU A 61 -8.47 0.79 5.82
N SER A 62 -9.44 1.15 6.65
CA SER A 62 -9.24 1.63 8.00
C SER A 62 -9.03 0.47 8.98
N ASP A 63 -7.95 0.50 9.74
CA ASP A 63 -7.64 -0.47 10.80
C ASP A 63 -7.12 0.26 12.05
N PRO A 64 -7.93 1.11 12.71
CA PRO A 64 -7.46 2.01 13.76
C PRO A 64 -6.96 1.28 15.01
N ALA A 65 -7.50 0.12 15.29
CA ALA A 65 -7.06 -0.72 16.42
C ALA A 65 -5.95 -1.71 16.03
N GLY A 66 -5.54 -1.75 14.76
CA GLY A 66 -4.52 -2.67 14.26
C GLY A 66 -4.91 -4.14 14.34
N ARG A 67 -6.20 -4.46 14.33
CA ARG A 67 -6.69 -5.85 14.46
C ARG A 67 -6.33 -6.69 13.23
N ALA A 68 -6.63 -6.18 12.04
CA ALA A 68 -6.27 -6.84 10.81
C ALA A 68 -4.74 -6.96 10.69
N SER A 69 -4.03 -5.87 10.95
CA SER A 69 -2.56 -5.84 10.92
C SER A 69 -1.93 -6.81 11.92
N ALA A 70 -2.56 -7.03 13.09
CA ALA A 70 -2.11 -8.02 14.06
C ALA A 70 -2.29 -9.46 13.54
N ILE A 71 -3.41 -9.75 12.89
CA ILE A 71 -3.66 -11.07 12.27
C ILE A 71 -2.62 -11.39 11.21
N TYR A 72 -2.24 -10.38 10.41
CA TYR A 72 -1.16 -10.52 9.40
C TYR A 72 0.25 -10.44 10.00
N GLY A 73 0.40 -10.24 11.31
CA GLY A 73 1.70 -10.18 11.98
C GLY A 73 2.50 -8.91 11.69
N VAL A 74 1.86 -7.83 11.28
CA VAL A 74 2.52 -6.60 10.82
C VAL A 74 2.22 -5.36 11.67
N SER A 75 1.60 -5.52 12.82
CA SER A 75 1.35 -4.42 13.75
C SER A 75 2.15 -4.52 15.03
N ARG A 76 2.44 -3.38 15.62
CA ARG A 76 2.93 -3.30 17.00
C ARG A 76 2.28 -2.15 17.73
N ARG A 77 2.22 -2.24 19.05
CA ARG A 77 1.94 -1.08 19.90
C ARG A 77 3.23 -0.32 20.15
N ALA A 78 3.24 0.95 19.81
CA ALA A 78 4.31 1.85 20.19
C ALA A 78 3.95 2.55 21.50
N LEU A 79 4.81 2.42 22.50
CA LEU A 79 4.69 3.05 23.82
C LEU A 79 5.58 4.29 23.86
N ARG A 80 5.20 5.34 23.12
CA ARG A 80 5.79 6.67 23.29
C ARG A 80 4.66 7.67 23.44
N TRP A 81 4.56 8.33 24.57
CA TRP A 81 3.57 9.40 24.82
C TRP A 81 2.10 8.97 24.66
N GLY A 82 1.79 7.72 24.98
CA GLY A 82 0.50 7.07 24.77
C GLY A 82 0.64 5.80 23.95
N SER A 83 -0.38 4.96 23.94
CA SER A 83 -0.37 3.75 23.11
C SER A 83 -1.00 4.07 21.77
N TRP A 84 -0.24 3.93 20.70
CA TRP A 84 -0.77 3.92 19.34
C TRP A 84 -0.36 2.64 18.63
N VAL A 85 -1.11 2.30 17.59
CA VAL A 85 -0.80 1.16 16.73
C VAL A 85 0.04 1.65 15.55
N GLU A 86 1.16 1.02 15.34
CA GLU A 86 1.99 1.18 14.14
C GLU A 86 1.90 -0.08 13.29
N ASN A 87 1.74 0.11 11.99
CA ASN A 87 1.85 -0.97 11.03
C ASN A 87 3.25 -0.97 10.43
N TYR A 88 3.90 -2.11 10.43
CA TYR A 88 5.09 -2.30 9.62
C TYR A 88 4.68 -2.37 8.15
N PRO A 89 5.37 -1.65 7.26
CA PRO A 89 5.13 -1.82 5.83
C PRO A 89 5.35 -3.26 5.41
N HIS A 90 4.37 -3.84 4.72
CA HIS A 90 4.45 -5.18 4.14
C HIS A 90 3.65 -5.23 2.85
N TRP A 91 4.10 -6.09 1.95
CA TRP A 91 3.39 -6.46 0.75
C TRP A 91 2.80 -7.84 0.90
N PHE A 92 1.56 -8.00 0.48
CA PHE A 92 0.89 -9.28 0.38
C PHE A 92 0.26 -9.43 -1.00
N VAL A 93 0.42 -10.58 -1.62
CA VAL A 93 -0.34 -11.00 -2.79
C VAL A 93 -1.27 -12.13 -2.36
N ILE A 94 -2.54 -11.97 -2.67
CA ILE A 94 -3.59 -12.92 -2.32
C ILE A 94 -4.21 -13.40 -3.63
N ASP A 95 -4.27 -14.71 -3.84
CA ASP A 95 -4.85 -15.30 -5.02
C ASP A 95 -6.39 -15.25 -5.00
N ARG A 96 -7.01 -15.72 -6.09
CA ARG A 96 -8.49 -15.76 -6.22
C ARG A 96 -9.17 -16.69 -5.22
N LYS A 97 -8.43 -17.59 -4.59
CA LYS A 97 -8.92 -18.51 -3.55
C LYS A 97 -8.82 -17.91 -2.15
N GLY A 98 -8.28 -16.69 -2.03
CA GLY A 98 -8.02 -16.04 -0.74
C GLY A 98 -6.75 -16.50 -0.04
N ILE A 99 -5.83 -17.15 -0.76
CA ILE A 99 -4.57 -17.66 -0.20
C ILE A 99 -3.47 -16.62 -0.41
N ILE A 100 -2.71 -16.31 0.64
CA ILE A 100 -1.53 -15.47 0.53
C ILE A 100 -0.44 -16.27 -0.20
N THR A 101 -0.08 -15.83 -1.40
CA THR A 101 0.95 -16.47 -2.23
C THR A 101 2.30 -15.78 -2.15
N TYR A 102 2.32 -14.54 -1.64
CA TYR A 102 3.53 -13.76 -1.45
C TYR A 102 3.38 -12.83 -0.26
N ALA A 103 4.44 -12.72 0.53
CA ALA A 103 4.54 -11.78 1.63
C ALA A 103 5.98 -11.28 1.75
N ALA A 104 6.18 -9.97 1.77
CA ALA A 104 7.51 -9.39 1.86
C ALA A 104 7.52 -8.05 2.61
N LYS A 105 8.61 -7.81 3.32
CA LYS A 105 8.94 -6.47 3.82
C LYS A 105 9.50 -5.63 2.69
N PRO A 106 9.15 -4.34 2.60
CA PRO A 106 9.84 -3.44 1.70
C PRO A 106 11.33 -3.33 2.04
N THR A 107 12.13 -3.22 1.01
CA THR A 107 13.56 -2.99 1.14
C THR A 107 13.82 -1.48 1.08
N PHE A 108 14.54 -0.94 2.06
CA PHE A 108 14.89 0.49 2.09
C PHE A 108 16.37 0.74 1.79
N ALA A 109 17.08 -0.28 1.33
CA ALA A 109 18.54 -0.27 1.27
C ALA A 109 19.14 0.52 0.08
N THR A 110 18.35 0.77 -0.98
CA THR A 110 18.82 1.44 -2.19
C THR A 110 17.81 2.47 -2.70
N PRO A 111 18.24 3.47 -3.50
CA PRO A 111 17.32 4.43 -4.12
C PRO A 111 16.26 3.80 -5.03
N THR A 112 16.56 2.64 -5.60
CA THR A 112 15.64 1.89 -6.48
C THR A 112 14.78 0.87 -5.76
N ALA A 113 14.97 0.67 -4.45
CA ALA A 113 14.31 -0.37 -3.67
C ALA A 113 12.78 -0.37 -3.79
N TYR A 114 12.17 0.80 -3.87
CA TYR A 114 10.70 0.90 -4.03
C TYR A 114 10.22 0.42 -5.41
N GLN A 115 11.03 0.62 -6.45
CA GLN A 115 10.73 0.09 -7.79
C GLN A 115 10.87 -1.42 -7.81
N ASP A 116 11.97 -1.92 -7.25
CA ASP A 116 12.27 -3.35 -7.18
C ASP A 116 11.19 -4.09 -6.39
N ASP A 117 10.73 -3.52 -5.27
CA ASP A 117 9.65 -4.09 -4.47
C ASP A 117 8.34 -4.19 -5.27
N VAL A 118 7.97 -3.14 -6.01
CA VAL A 118 6.76 -3.13 -6.83
C VAL A 118 6.87 -4.08 -8.02
N ASP A 119 8.03 -4.17 -8.66
CA ASP A 119 8.26 -5.11 -9.75
C ASP A 119 8.19 -6.56 -9.26
N ASN A 120 8.71 -6.86 -8.07
CA ASN A 120 8.56 -8.17 -7.43
C ASN A 120 7.09 -8.50 -7.14
N VAL A 121 6.32 -7.55 -6.61
CA VAL A 121 4.87 -7.73 -6.38
C VAL A 121 4.14 -8.01 -7.69
N LEU A 122 4.46 -7.29 -8.77
CA LEU A 122 3.85 -7.53 -10.08
C LEU A 122 4.16 -8.93 -10.61
N ASN A 123 5.40 -9.38 -10.52
CA ASN A 123 5.80 -10.72 -10.91
C ASN A 123 5.02 -11.81 -10.15
N GLU A 124 4.80 -11.60 -8.85
CA GLU A 124 4.02 -12.52 -8.02
C GLU A 124 2.52 -12.46 -8.35
N LEU A 125 1.99 -11.28 -8.69
CA LEU A 125 0.61 -11.13 -9.18
C LEU A 125 0.41 -11.88 -10.50
N GLU A 126 1.35 -11.80 -11.43
CA GLU A 126 1.29 -12.54 -12.69
C GLU A 126 1.25 -14.05 -12.48
N LYS A 127 2.05 -14.56 -11.53
CA LYS A 127 2.02 -15.98 -11.15
C LYS A 127 0.68 -16.37 -10.53
N ALA A 128 0.13 -15.53 -9.64
CA ALA A 128 -1.14 -15.80 -8.98
C ALA A 128 -2.35 -15.70 -9.92
N ALA A 129 -2.24 -14.94 -11.00
CA ALA A 129 -3.29 -14.78 -12.02
C ALA A 129 -3.36 -15.95 -13.02
N ARG A 130 -2.31 -16.75 -13.10
CA ARG A 130 -2.27 -17.96 -13.96
C ARG A 130 -3.04 -19.10 -13.32
#